data_2a2c4008ab426c1e57deff885ed81c8b
#
_entry.id   2a2c4008ab426c1e57deff885ed81c8b
#
_cell.length_a   1.000
_cell.length_b   1.000
_cell.length_c   1.000
_cell.angle_alpha   90.00
_cell.angle_beta   90.00
_cell.angle_gamma   90.00
#
_symmetry.space_group_name_H-M   'P 1'
#
loop_
_entity.id
_entity.type
_entity.pdbx_description
1 polymer ?
#
loop_
_entity_poly.entity_id
_entity_poly.type
_entity_poly.pdbx_seq_one_letter_code
_entity_poly.pdbx_strand_id
1 'polypeptide(L)'
;MKVRNTENDLSNRAAFPEWVKDAVFYQIFPDRFCNGDLTNDPPETEPWGNPPNRTNFFGGDLQGIIEKLDYLQGLGVNALYLNPIFKARTNHKYDTTDYFEIDPSFGSNDLFIKFVHELHRRDMRIILDGVFNHCGDSIWAFEDVKIHGASSRYADWFIVRSFPVTANPPSYYTCGGAPYLPKFNINNPQVQDYIFQVATHWLKEASIDGWRLDCCQKIPLLFWQEFRKIVKDVNPQAYLVGEIWREAAPCIQGDTFDGITNYRLRELILSYCAAFILDAEDFSYEMEQLYKSLGSAAPAMLNLLGCHDTPRILTVFQGEVDRMLIALAFLFTTIGTPLIYYGDEVGLLGGMDPDCRRTMQWQEGLWNLRIQNAYRKLIDLRKHHIALRRGNFESLLAFERVFAYRRILEKDEVIIILNPGAIVENLAIPTNSTVEQWHDLFNDKEYLSVNGRLNFTRVPAVSFSILAPVKNES
;
A
#
# COMPACT_ATOMS: atom_id res chain seq x y z
N MET A 1 -19.18 43.32 -19.20
CA MET A 1 -19.07 42.49 -17.96
C MET A 1 -18.00 41.47 -18.24
N LYS A 2 -16.76 41.67 -17.73
CA LYS A 2 -15.62 40.76 -17.99
C LYS A 2 -15.76 39.58 -17.06
N VAL A 3 -15.94 38.37 -17.61
CA VAL A 3 -15.82 37.11 -16.90
C VAL A 3 -14.35 36.97 -16.51
N ARG A 4 -14.06 37.02 -15.20
CA ARG A 4 -12.73 36.71 -14.67
C ARG A 4 -12.52 35.20 -14.80
N ASN A 5 -11.44 34.82 -15.47
CA ASN A 5 -10.95 33.46 -15.55
C ASN A 5 -10.67 32.94 -14.14
N THR A 6 -11.38 31.91 -13.77
CA THR A 6 -11.21 31.15 -12.50
C THR A 6 -10.12 30.05 -12.62
N GLU A 7 -9.20 30.17 -13.58
CA GLU A 7 -8.13 29.19 -13.81
C GLU A 7 -6.95 29.29 -12.83
N ASN A 8 -6.87 30.37 -12.02
CA ASN A 8 -5.72 30.59 -11.13
C ASN A 8 -5.89 30.04 -9.69
N ASP A 9 -7.02 29.42 -9.35
CA ASP A 9 -7.26 28.90 -7.99
C ASP A 9 -6.93 27.40 -7.84
N LEU A 10 -6.56 26.71 -8.92
CA LEU A 10 -6.21 25.27 -8.89
C LEU A 10 -4.70 25.01 -8.65
N SER A 11 -3.87 26.06 -8.68
CA SER A 11 -2.41 25.92 -8.53
C SER A 11 -1.94 25.83 -7.07
N ASN A 12 -2.81 25.95 -6.08
CA ASN A 12 -2.47 25.93 -4.64
C ASN A 12 -3.01 24.70 -3.89
N ARG A 13 -3.29 23.60 -4.61
CA ARG A 13 -3.55 22.31 -3.92
C ARG A 13 -2.25 21.84 -3.31
N ALA A 14 -2.23 21.62 -2.00
CA ALA A 14 -1.06 21.15 -1.26
C ALA A 14 -0.46 19.92 -1.96
N ALA A 15 0.76 20.08 -2.46
CA ALA A 15 1.48 19.00 -3.10
C ALA A 15 1.75 17.88 -2.06
N PHE A 16 1.55 16.63 -2.44
CA PHE A 16 2.03 15.49 -1.64
C PHE A 16 3.57 15.42 -1.72
N PRO A 17 4.24 14.69 -0.81
CA PRO A 17 5.69 14.57 -0.81
C PRO A 17 6.22 13.97 -2.11
N GLU A 18 7.16 14.65 -2.76
CA GLU A 18 7.69 14.23 -4.06
C GLU A 18 8.36 12.84 -4.04
N TRP A 19 8.97 12.44 -2.91
CA TRP A 19 9.61 11.15 -2.76
C TRP A 19 8.65 9.97 -2.96
N VAL A 20 7.33 10.17 -2.72
CA VAL A 20 6.31 9.13 -2.87
C VAL A 20 6.24 8.60 -4.29
N LYS A 21 6.45 9.46 -5.30
CA LYS A 21 6.47 9.05 -6.72
C LYS A 21 7.58 8.04 -7.03
N ASP A 22 8.70 8.13 -6.31
CA ASP A 22 9.88 7.30 -6.52
C ASP A 22 9.89 6.07 -5.60
N ALA A 23 8.92 5.96 -4.68
CA ALA A 23 8.86 4.87 -3.72
C ALA A 23 8.35 3.57 -4.34
N VAL A 24 8.90 2.48 -3.82
CA VAL A 24 8.38 1.12 -3.89
C VAL A 24 8.21 0.65 -2.46
N PHE A 25 6.97 0.59 -2.02
CA PHE A 25 6.63 0.19 -0.65
C PHE A 25 6.66 -1.32 -0.48
N TYR A 26 7.06 -1.73 0.72
CA TYR A 26 6.96 -3.11 1.17
C TYR A 26 6.24 -3.13 2.52
N GLN A 27 5.09 -3.82 2.55
CA GLN A 27 4.28 -3.94 3.76
C GLN A 27 4.73 -5.14 4.57
N ILE A 28 5.00 -4.90 5.86
CA ILE A 28 5.42 -5.93 6.81
C ILE A 28 4.37 -6.08 7.91
N PHE A 29 3.95 -7.32 8.17
CA PHE A 29 3.26 -7.73 9.38
C PHE A 29 4.31 -8.27 10.35
N PRO A 30 4.72 -7.49 11.38
CA PRO A 30 5.96 -7.78 12.12
C PRO A 30 6.04 -9.17 12.70
N ASP A 31 5.01 -9.62 13.43
CA ASP A 31 4.95 -10.96 14.05
C ASP A 31 5.19 -12.12 13.06
N ARG A 32 5.05 -11.88 11.75
CA ARG A 32 5.08 -12.92 10.71
C ARG A 32 6.25 -12.77 9.74
N PHE A 33 7.12 -11.78 9.92
CA PHE A 33 8.17 -11.47 8.95
C PHE A 33 9.49 -12.16 9.26
N CYS A 34 10.08 -11.91 10.42
CA CYS A 34 11.33 -12.56 10.86
C CYS A 34 11.47 -12.40 12.38
N ASN A 35 11.76 -13.49 13.08
CA ASN A 35 12.10 -13.48 14.50
C ASN A 35 13.62 -13.27 14.62
N GLY A 36 14.04 -12.13 15.17
CA GLY A 36 15.44 -11.76 15.34
C GLY A 36 15.93 -11.84 16.79
N ASP A 37 15.01 -11.69 17.76
CA ASP A 37 15.32 -11.72 19.18
C ASP A 37 14.38 -12.68 19.94
N LEU A 38 14.80 -13.92 20.11
CA LEU A 38 14.02 -14.95 20.81
C LEU A 38 13.72 -14.61 22.29
N THR A 39 14.37 -13.58 22.85
CA THR A 39 14.19 -13.21 24.26
C THR A 39 12.94 -12.34 24.48
N ASN A 40 12.39 -11.76 23.42
CA ASN A 40 11.16 -10.96 23.47
C ASN A 40 9.91 -11.74 23.04
N ASP A 41 10.06 -13.02 22.68
CA ASP A 41 8.95 -13.85 22.21
C ASP A 41 7.79 -13.87 23.22
N PRO A 42 6.54 -13.70 22.76
CA PRO A 42 5.38 -13.94 23.60
C PRO A 42 5.35 -15.37 24.15
N PRO A 43 4.73 -15.60 25.33
CA PRO A 43 4.47 -16.95 25.79
C PRO A 43 3.73 -17.77 24.74
N GLU A 44 4.10 -19.04 24.59
CA GLU A 44 3.47 -19.97 23.62
C GLU A 44 3.64 -19.55 22.16
N THR A 45 4.78 -18.90 21.81
CA THR A 45 5.13 -18.61 20.41
C THR A 45 5.16 -19.91 19.59
N GLU A 46 4.42 -19.91 18.49
CA GLU A 46 4.31 -21.06 17.58
C GLU A 46 5.60 -21.26 16.76
N PRO A 47 5.93 -22.51 16.43
CA PRO A 47 6.99 -22.78 15.48
C PRO A 47 6.77 -22.07 14.14
N TRP A 48 7.85 -21.48 13.61
CA TRP A 48 7.83 -20.78 12.33
C TRP A 48 7.38 -21.70 11.19
N GLY A 49 6.37 -21.26 10.41
CA GLY A 49 5.79 -22.04 9.33
C GLY A 49 4.50 -22.79 9.69
N ASN A 50 4.12 -22.84 10.96
CA ASN A 50 2.82 -23.39 11.35
C ASN A 50 1.65 -22.57 10.74
N PRO A 51 0.47 -23.17 10.56
CA PRO A 51 -0.71 -22.44 10.10
C PRO A 51 -1.08 -21.29 11.03
N PRO A 52 -1.32 -20.07 10.51
CA PRO A 52 -1.74 -18.97 11.35
C PRO A 52 -3.19 -19.11 11.79
N ASN A 53 -3.49 -18.60 12.99
CA ASN A 53 -4.83 -18.35 13.46
C ASN A 53 -4.92 -16.92 14.03
N ARG A 54 -6.08 -16.53 14.56
CA ARG A 54 -6.30 -15.14 15.01
C ARG A 54 -5.61 -14.79 16.33
N THR A 55 -5.07 -15.78 17.05
CA THR A 55 -4.55 -15.60 18.41
C THR A 55 -3.11 -16.04 18.60
N ASN A 56 -2.55 -16.86 17.68
CA ASN A 56 -1.18 -17.33 17.82
C ASN A 56 -0.14 -16.29 17.41
N PHE A 57 1.02 -16.33 18.05
CA PHE A 57 2.18 -15.50 17.76
C PHE A 57 3.28 -16.36 17.15
N PHE A 58 4.15 -15.73 16.36
CA PHE A 58 5.32 -16.37 15.74
C PHE A 58 6.63 -15.69 16.11
N GLY A 59 6.59 -14.62 16.90
CA GLY A 59 7.78 -13.98 17.44
C GLY A 59 8.54 -13.08 16.45
N GLY A 60 7.99 -12.78 15.28
CA GLY A 60 8.62 -11.80 14.39
C GLY A 60 8.67 -10.41 15.03
N ASP A 61 9.79 -9.68 14.86
CA ASP A 61 10.09 -8.47 15.60
C ASP A 61 10.90 -7.44 14.78
N LEU A 62 11.22 -6.29 15.39
CA LEU A 62 12.01 -5.23 14.75
C LEU A 62 13.45 -5.66 14.49
N GLN A 63 14.05 -6.49 15.37
CA GLN A 63 15.40 -7.00 15.16
C GLN A 63 15.45 -7.88 13.91
N GLY A 64 14.46 -8.76 13.73
CA GLY A 64 14.34 -9.57 12.53
C GLY A 64 14.15 -8.76 11.26
N ILE A 65 13.40 -7.64 11.33
CA ILE A 65 13.28 -6.71 10.18
C ILE A 65 14.63 -6.07 9.87
N ILE A 66 15.38 -5.63 10.88
CA ILE A 66 16.71 -5.04 10.72
C ILE A 66 17.65 -6.04 10.03
N GLU A 67 17.65 -7.29 10.42
CA GLU A 67 18.47 -8.35 9.80
C GLU A 67 18.14 -8.63 8.33
N LYS A 68 16.94 -8.27 7.90
CA LYS A 68 16.47 -8.46 6.52
C LYS A 68 16.54 -7.20 5.65
N LEU A 69 17.13 -6.11 6.15
CA LEU A 69 17.23 -4.87 5.37
C LEU A 69 18.04 -5.04 4.07
N ASP A 70 19.10 -5.86 4.10
CA ASP A 70 19.89 -6.14 2.88
C ASP A 70 19.06 -6.89 1.83
N TYR A 71 18.19 -7.82 2.25
CA TYR A 71 17.25 -8.49 1.36
C TYR A 71 16.27 -7.50 0.72
N LEU A 72 15.66 -6.62 1.53
CA LEU A 72 14.69 -5.63 1.06
C LEU A 72 15.34 -4.62 0.10
N GLN A 73 16.53 -4.14 0.43
CA GLN A 73 17.30 -3.25 -0.44
C GLN A 73 17.73 -3.95 -1.73
N GLY A 74 18.16 -5.23 -1.65
CA GLY A 74 18.50 -6.07 -2.79
C GLY A 74 17.32 -6.42 -3.69
N LEU A 75 16.08 -6.39 -3.16
CA LEU A 75 14.85 -6.48 -3.95
C LEU A 75 14.56 -5.16 -4.69
N GLY A 76 15.11 -4.04 -4.23
CA GLY A 76 14.89 -2.70 -4.77
C GLY A 76 13.84 -1.87 -4.02
N VAL A 77 13.35 -2.37 -2.89
CA VAL A 77 12.44 -1.65 -1.99
C VAL A 77 13.17 -0.44 -1.38
N ASN A 78 12.48 0.69 -1.30
CA ASN A 78 12.99 1.92 -0.69
C ASN A 78 12.01 2.61 0.27
N ALA A 79 10.88 1.97 0.56
CA ALA A 79 9.93 2.44 1.57
C ALA A 79 9.27 1.26 2.28
N LEU A 80 9.13 1.34 3.60
CA LEU A 80 8.44 0.34 4.40
C LEU A 80 7.09 0.88 4.90
N TYR A 81 6.12 0.01 4.95
CA TYR A 81 4.88 0.19 5.69
C TYR A 81 4.78 -0.92 6.73
N LEU A 82 4.82 -0.57 8.01
CA LEU A 82 4.60 -1.52 9.09
C LEU A 82 3.15 -1.54 9.52
N ASN A 83 2.54 -2.73 9.57
CA ASN A 83 1.31 -2.93 10.34
C ASN A 83 1.53 -2.52 11.80
N PRO A 84 0.48 -2.32 12.63
CA PRO A 84 0.61 -1.72 13.95
C PRO A 84 1.73 -2.34 14.79
N ILE A 85 2.54 -1.49 15.43
CA ILE A 85 3.69 -1.90 16.24
C ILE A 85 3.61 -1.45 17.70
N PHE A 86 2.57 -0.70 18.06
CA PHE A 86 2.41 -0.19 19.41
C PHE A 86 1.88 -1.27 20.35
N LYS A 87 2.10 -1.07 21.64
CA LYS A 87 1.73 -2.00 22.71
C LYS A 87 0.26 -2.41 22.61
N ALA A 88 0.02 -3.72 22.52
CA ALA A 88 -1.29 -4.32 22.36
C ALA A 88 -1.27 -5.79 22.77
N ARG A 89 -2.44 -6.41 22.98
CA ARG A 89 -2.52 -7.81 23.41
C ARG A 89 -2.53 -8.81 22.25
N THR A 90 -3.07 -8.39 21.09
CA THR A 90 -3.20 -9.30 19.94
C THR A 90 -1.94 -9.34 19.10
N ASN A 91 -1.83 -10.36 18.24
CA ASN A 91 -0.74 -10.48 17.28
C ASN A 91 -0.77 -9.40 16.19
N HIS A 92 -1.96 -8.88 15.88
CA HIS A 92 -2.15 -7.85 14.85
C HIS A 92 -2.00 -6.40 15.36
N LYS A 93 -2.01 -6.20 16.69
CA LYS A 93 -1.81 -4.90 17.37
C LYS A 93 -2.83 -3.80 17.04
N TYR A 94 -3.92 -4.09 16.34
CA TYR A 94 -5.01 -3.12 16.11
C TYR A 94 -5.79 -2.79 17.40
N ASP A 95 -5.58 -3.53 18.48
CA ASP A 95 -6.08 -3.25 19.84
C ASP A 95 -5.03 -2.49 20.68
N THR A 96 -4.49 -1.41 20.16
CA THR A 96 -3.44 -0.60 20.81
C THR A 96 -3.88 -0.14 22.20
N THR A 97 -3.01 -0.35 23.18
CA THR A 97 -3.24 0.04 24.60
C THR A 97 -2.32 1.15 25.08
N ASP A 98 -1.19 1.32 24.43
CA ASP A 98 -0.29 2.46 24.61
C ASP A 98 0.33 2.85 23.25
N TYR A 99 0.03 4.07 22.80
CA TYR A 99 0.51 4.57 21.50
C TYR A 99 1.91 5.21 21.57
N PHE A 100 2.48 5.36 22.77
CA PHE A 100 3.82 5.92 22.99
C PHE A 100 4.86 4.83 23.28
N GLU A 101 4.44 3.57 23.33
CA GLU A 101 5.30 2.44 23.62
C GLU A 101 5.24 1.43 22.47
N ILE A 102 6.39 1.06 21.93
CA ILE A 102 6.52 -0.09 21.03
C ILE A 102 6.17 -1.36 21.82
N ASP A 103 5.43 -2.26 21.19
CA ASP A 103 5.10 -3.53 21.85
C ASP A 103 6.37 -4.28 22.29
N PRO A 104 6.47 -4.71 23.56
CA PRO A 104 7.66 -5.42 24.05
C PRO A 104 8.02 -6.66 23.23
N SER A 105 7.03 -7.33 22.61
CA SER A 105 7.31 -8.45 21.71
C SER A 105 7.93 -8.04 20.37
N PHE A 106 7.97 -6.77 20.08
CA PHE A 106 8.64 -6.24 18.89
C PHE A 106 9.96 -5.54 19.22
N GLY A 107 10.24 -5.29 20.50
CA GLY A 107 11.44 -4.65 21.00
C GLY A 107 11.16 -3.43 21.87
N SER A 108 11.84 -2.30 21.62
CA SER A 108 11.74 -1.08 22.43
C SER A 108 11.69 0.17 21.56
N ASN A 109 11.30 1.30 22.17
CA ASN A 109 11.35 2.62 21.52
C ASN A 109 12.78 2.94 21.01
N ASP A 110 13.81 2.65 21.82
CA ASP A 110 15.21 2.90 21.43
C ASP A 110 15.62 2.04 20.21
N LEU A 111 15.18 0.78 20.17
CA LEU A 111 15.43 -0.08 19.01
C LEU A 111 14.71 0.45 17.76
N PHE A 112 13.47 0.91 17.91
CA PHE A 112 12.72 1.47 16.80
C PHE A 112 13.36 2.76 16.27
N ILE A 113 13.81 3.66 17.14
CA ILE A 113 14.53 4.87 16.72
C ILE A 113 15.81 4.51 15.94
N LYS A 114 16.59 3.54 16.44
CA LYS A 114 17.79 3.03 15.74
C LYS A 114 17.44 2.41 14.39
N PHE A 115 16.35 1.67 14.32
CA PHE A 115 15.88 1.09 13.08
C PHE A 115 15.53 2.14 12.03
N VAL A 116 14.80 3.19 12.41
CA VAL A 116 14.46 4.29 11.48
C VAL A 116 15.72 5.02 11.01
N HIS A 117 16.68 5.28 11.90
CA HIS A 117 17.96 5.87 11.51
C HIS A 117 18.74 4.98 10.51
N GLU A 118 18.72 3.65 10.70
CA GLU A 118 19.36 2.72 9.77
C GLU A 118 18.65 2.69 8.40
N LEU A 119 17.30 2.80 8.37
CA LEU A 119 16.55 2.97 7.13
C LEU A 119 16.96 4.23 6.38
N HIS A 120 17.00 5.37 7.07
CA HIS A 120 17.38 6.64 6.46
C HIS A 120 18.83 6.63 5.97
N ARG A 121 19.76 5.97 6.69
CA ARG A 121 21.14 5.78 6.22
C ARG A 121 21.24 4.98 4.92
N ARG A 122 20.22 4.16 4.62
CA ARG A 122 20.07 3.37 3.39
C ARG A 122 19.21 4.07 2.33
N ASP A 123 18.87 5.34 2.50
CA ASP A 123 17.92 6.09 1.66
C ASP A 123 16.52 5.42 1.58
N MET A 124 16.13 4.72 2.62
CA MET A 124 14.81 4.09 2.76
C MET A 124 13.90 4.93 3.65
N ARG A 125 12.59 4.86 3.40
CA ARG A 125 11.54 5.57 4.14
C ARG A 125 10.68 4.58 4.93
N ILE A 126 9.95 5.11 5.92
CA ILE A 126 9.03 4.30 6.73
C ILE A 126 7.76 5.06 7.09
N ILE A 127 6.60 4.38 6.90
CA ILE A 127 5.32 4.84 7.44
C ILE A 127 4.78 3.82 8.43
N LEU A 128 4.08 4.30 9.45
CA LEU A 128 3.43 3.47 10.47
C LEU A 128 1.92 3.42 10.28
N ASP A 129 1.31 2.37 10.83
CA ASP A 129 -0.15 2.24 10.89
C ASP A 129 -0.72 3.03 12.08
N GLY A 130 -1.54 4.04 11.80
CA GLY A 130 -2.22 4.87 12.78
C GLY A 130 -3.63 4.38 13.04
N VAL A 131 -3.83 3.64 14.12
CA VAL A 131 -5.14 3.09 14.53
C VAL A 131 -5.84 4.10 15.43
N PHE A 132 -6.53 5.08 14.85
CA PHE A 132 -7.10 6.22 15.59
C PHE A 132 -8.64 6.21 15.68
N ASN A 133 -9.32 5.28 15.01
CA ASN A 133 -10.77 5.12 15.13
C ASN A 133 -11.16 4.41 16.43
N HIS A 134 -10.33 3.54 16.95
CA HIS A 134 -10.56 2.68 18.12
C HIS A 134 -9.24 2.37 18.80
N CYS A 135 -9.31 1.75 19.96
CA CYS A 135 -8.13 1.28 20.72
C CYS A 135 -8.43 -0.10 21.32
N GLY A 136 -7.48 -0.65 22.06
CA GLY A 136 -7.70 -1.82 22.89
C GLY A 136 -8.52 -1.50 24.15
N ASP A 137 -9.35 -2.42 24.59
CA ASP A 137 -10.19 -2.26 25.78
C ASP A 137 -9.41 -2.27 27.11
N SER A 138 -8.09 -2.48 27.06
CA SER A 138 -7.17 -2.34 28.18
C SER A 138 -6.30 -1.08 28.12
N ILE A 139 -6.64 -0.12 27.26
CA ILE A 139 -6.05 1.22 27.37
C ILE A 139 -6.44 1.86 28.71
N TRP A 140 -5.48 2.54 29.34
CA TRP A 140 -5.65 3.12 30.67
C TRP A 140 -6.94 3.97 30.84
N ALA A 141 -7.33 4.72 29.80
CA ALA A 141 -8.54 5.54 29.82
C ALA A 141 -9.82 4.69 29.84
N PHE A 142 -9.86 3.56 29.09
CA PHE A 142 -11.03 2.68 29.11
C PHE A 142 -11.09 1.80 30.35
N GLU A 143 -9.94 1.44 30.93
CA GLU A 143 -9.88 0.77 32.23
C GLU A 143 -10.47 1.65 33.34
N ASP A 144 -10.16 2.96 33.33
CA ASP A 144 -10.78 3.91 34.26
C ASP A 144 -12.31 3.97 34.06
N VAL A 145 -12.78 3.95 32.81
CA VAL A 145 -14.23 3.89 32.50
C VAL A 145 -14.89 2.60 33.00
N LYS A 146 -14.20 1.45 32.89
CA LYS A 146 -14.71 0.17 33.44
C LYS A 146 -14.87 0.23 34.98
N ILE A 147 -13.94 0.89 35.66
CA ILE A 147 -13.92 0.97 37.13
C ILE A 147 -14.93 2.00 37.64
N HIS A 148 -14.94 3.19 37.07
CA HIS A 148 -15.68 4.36 37.61
C HIS A 148 -17.00 4.63 36.87
N GLY A 149 -17.26 3.95 35.76
CA GLY A 149 -18.48 4.14 34.94
C GLY A 149 -18.67 5.58 34.48
N ALA A 150 -19.87 6.12 34.66
CA ALA A 150 -20.19 7.47 34.27
C ALA A 150 -19.43 8.59 35.05
N SER A 151 -18.81 8.27 36.19
CA SER A 151 -18.00 9.23 36.96
C SER A 151 -16.53 9.27 36.54
N SER A 152 -16.12 8.41 35.59
CA SER A 152 -14.79 8.48 35.00
C SER A 152 -14.58 9.79 34.26
N ARG A 153 -13.43 10.43 34.45
CA ARG A 153 -13.07 11.63 33.67
C ARG A 153 -12.85 11.34 32.17
N TYR A 154 -12.79 10.06 31.81
CA TYR A 154 -12.62 9.56 30.44
C TYR A 154 -13.90 8.97 29.86
N ALA A 155 -15.05 9.07 30.57
CA ALA A 155 -16.31 8.52 30.10
C ALA A 155 -16.70 9.03 28.69
N ASP A 156 -16.43 10.31 28.42
CA ASP A 156 -16.72 10.96 27.14
C ASP A 156 -15.63 10.74 26.07
N TRP A 157 -14.54 10.02 26.39
CA TRP A 157 -13.53 9.62 25.41
C TRP A 157 -14.01 8.52 24.50
N PHE A 158 -15.06 7.79 24.94
CA PHE A 158 -15.63 6.65 24.22
C PHE A 158 -17.11 6.89 23.96
N ILE A 159 -17.63 6.20 22.93
CA ILE A 159 -19.06 6.29 22.60
C ILE A 159 -19.79 5.20 23.37
N VAL A 160 -20.20 5.51 24.62
CA VAL A 160 -20.87 4.60 25.54
C VAL A 160 -22.39 4.79 25.46
N ARG A 161 -23.15 3.68 25.45
CA ARG A 161 -24.63 3.68 25.42
C ARG A 161 -25.23 3.63 26.83
N SER A 162 -24.58 2.88 27.72
CA SER A 162 -25.05 2.74 29.12
C SER A 162 -23.92 2.32 30.04
N PHE A 163 -24.04 2.71 31.31
CA PHE A 163 -23.13 2.33 32.39
C PHE A 163 -23.84 1.41 33.41
N PRO A 164 -23.10 0.48 34.06
CA PRO A 164 -21.68 0.20 33.83
C PRO A 164 -21.44 -0.37 32.44
N VAL A 165 -20.21 -0.21 31.92
CA VAL A 165 -19.87 -0.78 30.61
C VAL A 165 -19.83 -2.31 30.68
N THR A 166 -20.38 -2.96 29.65
CA THR A 166 -20.40 -4.43 29.50
C THR A 166 -19.81 -4.82 28.16
N ALA A 167 -19.11 -5.94 28.10
CA ALA A 167 -18.51 -6.45 26.86
C ALA A 167 -19.43 -7.42 26.09
N ASN A 168 -20.40 -8.06 26.75
CA ASN A 168 -21.28 -9.05 26.13
C ASN A 168 -22.74 -8.92 26.62
N PRO A 169 -23.65 -8.30 25.83
CA PRO A 169 -23.35 -7.52 24.62
C PRO A 169 -22.62 -6.21 24.97
N PRO A 170 -21.84 -5.63 24.04
CA PRO A 170 -21.14 -4.39 24.33
C PRO A 170 -22.12 -3.24 24.54
N SER A 171 -22.00 -2.52 25.70
CA SER A 171 -22.77 -1.33 26.00
C SER A 171 -22.12 -0.03 25.47
N TYR A 172 -21.14 -0.15 24.58
CA TYR A 172 -20.39 0.91 23.91
C TYR A 172 -20.22 0.58 22.44
N TYR A 173 -19.85 1.58 21.62
CA TYR A 173 -19.56 1.35 20.21
C TYR A 173 -18.19 0.73 20.04
N THR A 174 -18.08 -0.19 19.08
CA THR A 174 -16.85 -0.97 18.82
C THR A 174 -16.49 -0.94 17.34
N CYS A 175 -15.25 -1.23 17.02
CA CYS A 175 -14.84 -1.50 15.64
C CYS A 175 -15.22 -2.94 15.27
N GLY A 176 -15.88 -3.10 14.11
CA GLY A 176 -16.24 -4.43 13.59
C GLY A 176 -17.14 -5.30 14.48
N GLY A 177 -17.76 -4.72 15.52
CA GLY A 177 -18.53 -5.47 16.52
C GLY A 177 -17.69 -6.18 17.59
N ALA A 178 -16.35 -6.02 17.55
CA ALA A 178 -15.43 -6.66 18.49
C ALA A 178 -15.40 -5.93 19.84
N PRO A 179 -15.79 -6.57 20.96
CA PRO A 179 -15.88 -5.91 22.27
C PRO A 179 -14.53 -5.38 22.78
N TYR A 180 -13.43 -5.97 22.36
CA TYR A 180 -12.08 -5.55 22.74
C TYR A 180 -11.55 -4.34 21.94
N LEU A 181 -12.38 -3.75 21.03
CA LEU A 181 -12.04 -2.60 20.21
C LEU A 181 -13.01 -1.43 20.43
N PRO A 182 -13.03 -0.79 21.63
CA PRO A 182 -13.89 0.37 21.90
C PRO A 182 -13.53 1.54 20.99
N LYS A 183 -14.58 2.19 20.43
CA LYS A 183 -14.40 3.36 19.57
C LYS A 183 -14.12 4.60 20.38
N PHE A 184 -13.12 5.36 19.94
CA PHE A 184 -12.92 6.72 20.43
C PHE A 184 -14.07 7.64 20.01
N ASN A 185 -14.41 8.56 20.88
CA ASN A 185 -15.27 9.70 20.58
C ASN A 185 -14.41 10.82 19.98
N ILE A 186 -14.21 10.78 18.68
CA ILE A 186 -13.36 11.75 17.96
C ILE A 186 -13.89 13.19 18.05
N ASN A 187 -15.15 13.40 18.45
CA ASN A 187 -15.66 14.74 18.70
C ASN A 187 -15.20 15.34 20.05
N ASN A 188 -14.62 14.52 20.92
CA ASN A 188 -14.06 15.00 22.18
C ASN A 188 -12.69 15.66 21.94
N PRO A 189 -12.49 16.95 22.30
CA PRO A 189 -11.23 17.65 22.09
C PRO A 189 -10.02 16.99 22.77
N GLN A 190 -10.18 16.37 23.93
CA GLN A 190 -9.10 15.68 24.63
C GLN A 190 -8.65 14.42 23.88
N VAL A 191 -9.58 13.72 23.20
CA VAL A 191 -9.24 12.58 22.33
C VAL A 191 -8.49 13.08 21.11
N GLN A 192 -8.92 14.17 20.49
CA GLN A 192 -8.22 14.79 19.37
C GLN A 192 -6.78 15.16 19.77
N ASP A 193 -6.62 15.89 20.89
CA ASP A 193 -5.31 16.31 21.41
C ASP A 193 -4.40 15.10 21.69
N TYR A 194 -4.94 14.03 22.26
CA TYR A 194 -4.21 12.79 22.51
C TYR A 194 -3.70 12.18 21.20
N ILE A 195 -4.56 12.04 20.20
CA ILE A 195 -4.18 11.47 18.90
C ILE A 195 -3.16 12.37 18.18
N PHE A 196 -3.32 13.70 18.24
CA PHE A 196 -2.36 14.65 17.66
C PHE A 196 -0.98 14.58 18.34
N GLN A 197 -0.96 14.37 19.66
CA GLN A 197 0.30 14.12 20.39
C GLN A 197 0.97 12.84 19.93
N VAL A 198 0.23 11.74 19.79
CA VAL A 198 0.75 10.48 19.24
C VAL A 198 1.34 10.68 17.85
N ALA A 199 0.57 11.32 16.95
CA ALA A 199 1.00 11.53 15.56
C ALA A 199 2.30 12.34 15.47
N THR A 200 2.43 13.39 16.29
CA THR A 200 3.61 14.24 16.29
C THR A 200 4.80 13.67 17.07
N HIS A 201 4.53 12.83 18.07
CA HIS A 201 5.58 12.16 18.86
C HIS A 201 6.52 11.34 17.96
N TRP A 202 5.99 10.41 17.20
CA TRP A 202 6.80 9.52 16.37
C TRP A 202 7.50 10.24 15.20
N LEU A 203 6.91 11.33 14.70
CA LEU A 203 7.56 12.21 13.73
C LEU A 203 8.78 12.94 14.32
N LYS A 204 8.72 13.30 15.62
CA LYS A 204 9.81 14.02 16.30
C LYS A 204 10.87 13.09 16.86
N GLU A 205 10.45 12.05 17.57
CA GLU A 205 11.36 11.16 18.31
C GLU A 205 12.05 10.14 17.40
N ALA A 206 11.31 9.58 16.43
CA ALA A 206 11.85 8.57 15.54
C ALA A 206 12.04 9.04 14.10
N SER A 207 11.56 10.26 13.75
CA SER A 207 11.64 10.79 12.38
C SER A 207 10.98 9.91 11.33
N ILE A 208 9.84 9.28 11.65
CA ILE A 208 9.09 8.50 10.65
C ILE A 208 8.65 9.39 9.47
N ASP A 209 8.46 8.79 8.30
CA ASP A 209 8.16 9.51 7.06
C ASP A 209 6.65 9.61 6.76
N GLY A 210 5.79 9.16 7.67
CA GLY A 210 4.35 9.31 7.51
C GLY A 210 3.50 8.26 8.22
N TRP A 211 2.21 8.26 7.86
CA TRP A 211 1.19 7.44 8.47
C TRP A 211 0.28 6.78 7.41
N ARG A 212 0.02 5.50 7.56
CA ARG A 212 -1.17 4.85 7.00
C ARG A 212 -2.27 4.92 8.05
N LEU A 213 -3.43 5.43 7.70
CA LEU A 213 -4.50 5.77 8.63
C LEU A 213 -5.62 4.74 8.53
N ASP A 214 -5.70 3.89 9.55
CA ASP A 214 -6.65 2.79 9.65
C ASP A 214 -8.08 3.27 9.77
N CYS A 215 -9.01 2.57 9.12
CA CYS A 215 -10.45 2.85 9.20
C CYS A 215 -10.82 4.33 9.04
N CYS A 216 -10.04 5.11 8.29
CA CYS A 216 -10.14 6.57 8.26
C CYS A 216 -11.51 7.09 7.76
N GLN A 217 -12.25 6.31 6.97
CA GLN A 217 -13.61 6.66 6.53
C GLN A 217 -14.64 6.71 7.67
N LYS A 218 -14.31 6.18 8.86
CA LYS A 218 -15.18 6.20 10.05
C LYS A 218 -14.97 7.41 10.94
N ILE A 219 -14.04 8.27 10.58
CA ILE A 219 -13.65 9.50 11.27
C ILE A 219 -14.03 10.69 10.39
N PRO A 220 -14.59 11.79 10.95
CA PRO A 220 -14.98 12.96 10.18
C PRO A 220 -13.82 13.61 9.43
N LEU A 221 -14.05 14.11 8.20
CA LEU A 221 -13.03 14.77 7.39
C LEU A 221 -12.41 15.99 8.09
N LEU A 222 -13.19 16.76 8.87
CA LEU A 222 -12.68 17.90 9.64
C LEU A 222 -11.58 17.52 10.62
N PHE A 223 -11.65 16.35 11.23
CA PHE A 223 -10.57 15.83 12.06
C PHE A 223 -9.30 15.58 11.23
N TRP A 224 -9.45 14.98 10.05
CA TRP A 224 -8.31 14.68 9.17
C TRP A 224 -7.67 15.94 8.59
N GLN A 225 -8.44 17.00 8.38
CA GLN A 225 -7.90 18.30 7.95
C GLN A 225 -7.01 18.91 9.04
N GLU A 226 -7.42 18.88 10.29
CA GLU A 226 -6.60 19.37 11.41
C GLU A 226 -5.41 18.43 11.67
N PHE A 227 -5.61 17.11 11.61
CA PHE A 227 -4.54 16.12 11.71
C PHE A 227 -3.45 16.37 10.66
N ARG A 228 -3.86 16.56 9.38
CA ARG A 228 -2.93 16.89 8.31
C ARG A 228 -2.12 18.13 8.61
N LYS A 229 -2.78 19.21 9.00
CA LYS A 229 -2.12 20.48 9.32
C LYS A 229 -1.06 20.28 10.39
N ILE A 230 -1.41 19.65 11.51
CA ILE A 230 -0.51 19.39 12.63
C ILE A 230 0.68 18.52 12.23
N VAL A 231 0.45 17.46 11.46
CA VAL A 231 1.50 16.57 10.96
C VAL A 231 2.42 17.31 9.99
N LYS A 232 1.86 18.06 9.03
CA LYS A 232 2.64 18.78 8.02
C LYS A 232 3.41 19.99 8.61
N ASP A 233 2.93 20.56 9.71
CA ASP A 233 3.67 21.60 10.47
C ASP A 233 4.93 21.01 11.12
N VAL A 234 4.93 19.74 11.52
CA VAL A 234 6.11 19.04 12.05
C VAL A 234 7.02 18.55 10.93
N ASN A 235 6.45 17.90 9.92
CA ASN A 235 7.18 17.39 8.76
C ASN A 235 6.37 17.58 7.48
N PRO A 236 6.65 18.61 6.67
CA PRO A 236 5.95 18.83 5.39
C PRO A 236 6.10 17.66 4.40
N GLN A 237 7.14 16.82 4.56
CA GLN A 237 7.39 15.66 3.71
C GLN A 237 6.79 14.37 4.27
N ALA A 238 6.04 14.41 5.38
CA ALA A 238 5.35 13.24 5.88
C ALA A 238 4.23 12.80 4.90
N TYR A 239 4.20 11.53 4.51
CA TYR A 239 3.18 10.97 3.65
C TYR A 239 1.98 10.50 4.47
N LEU A 240 0.79 11.00 4.15
CA LEU A 240 -0.48 10.61 4.77
C LEU A 240 -1.30 9.79 3.80
N VAL A 241 -1.46 8.50 4.07
CA VAL A 241 -2.24 7.59 3.24
C VAL A 241 -3.42 7.01 4.01
N GLY A 242 -4.65 7.28 3.54
CA GLY A 242 -5.87 6.78 4.16
C GLY A 242 -6.24 5.38 3.67
N GLU A 243 -6.72 4.52 4.58
CA GLU A 243 -7.34 3.27 4.19
C GLU A 243 -8.75 3.53 3.66
N ILE A 244 -8.93 3.44 2.35
CA ILE A 244 -10.21 3.68 1.69
C ILE A 244 -10.52 2.57 0.71
N TRP A 245 -11.64 1.88 0.94
CA TRP A 245 -12.06 0.72 0.14
C TRP A 245 -12.92 1.09 -1.07
N ARG A 246 -13.56 2.27 -1.07
CA ARG A 246 -14.52 2.68 -2.10
C ARG A 246 -14.24 4.10 -2.60
N GLU A 247 -15.14 5.02 -2.40
CA GLU A 247 -15.03 6.39 -2.92
C GLU A 247 -13.90 7.18 -2.25
N ALA A 248 -12.91 7.58 -3.04
CA ALA A 248 -11.73 8.27 -2.58
C ALA A 248 -11.80 9.81 -2.77
N ALA A 249 -12.51 10.25 -3.79
CA ALA A 249 -12.47 11.64 -4.24
C ALA A 249 -12.67 12.69 -3.13
N PRO A 250 -13.56 12.55 -2.15
CA PRO A 250 -13.69 13.52 -1.07
C PRO A 250 -12.48 13.61 -0.15
N CYS A 251 -11.66 12.54 -0.08
CA CYS A 251 -10.58 12.40 0.88
C CYS A 251 -9.20 12.80 0.33
N ILE A 252 -9.10 13.15 -0.95
CA ILE A 252 -7.83 13.46 -1.64
C ILE A 252 -7.85 14.83 -2.32
N GLN A 253 -8.59 15.77 -1.73
CA GLN A 253 -8.69 17.14 -2.26
C GLN A 253 -7.48 18.02 -1.91
N GLY A 254 -6.45 17.44 -1.25
CA GLY A 254 -5.22 18.15 -0.85
C GLY A 254 -5.25 18.71 0.57
N ASP A 255 -6.34 18.53 1.29
CA ASP A 255 -6.56 19.05 2.65
C ASP A 255 -6.69 17.96 3.73
N THR A 256 -6.74 16.68 3.32
CA THR A 256 -6.79 15.53 4.23
C THR A 256 -5.63 14.56 3.97
N PHE A 257 -5.78 13.62 3.04
CA PHE A 257 -4.74 12.65 2.71
C PHE A 257 -3.96 13.05 1.45
N ASP A 258 -2.70 12.64 1.40
CA ASP A 258 -1.87 12.74 0.19
C ASP A 258 -2.27 11.67 -0.83
N GLY A 259 -2.62 10.50 -0.34
CA GLY A 259 -3.05 9.34 -1.12
C GLY A 259 -3.95 8.41 -0.31
N ILE A 260 -4.34 7.32 -0.94
CA ILE A 260 -5.11 6.24 -0.31
C ILE A 260 -4.54 4.88 -0.69
N THR A 261 -4.89 3.84 0.08
CA THR A 261 -4.75 2.44 -0.35
C THR A 261 -5.73 2.18 -1.49
N ASN A 262 -5.20 1.96 -2.70
CA ASN A 262 -6.00 1.97 -3.93
C ASN A 262 -6.68 0.62 -4.21
N TYR A 263 -7.65 0.25 -3.37
CA TYR A 263 -8.41 -1.00 -3.54
C TYR A 263 -9.24 -1.02 -4.84
N ARG A 264 -9.66 0.16 -5.34
CA ARG A 264 -10.39 0.21 -6.62
C ARG A 264 -9.49 -0.23 -7.78
N LEU A 265 -8.24 0.22 -7.82
CA LEU A 265 -7.28 -0.24 -8.81
C LEU A 265 -7.06 -1.75 -8.72
N ARG A 266 -6.90 -2.27 -7.49
CA ARG A 266 -6.79 -3.73 -7.26
C ARG A 266 -7.97 -4.48 -7.86
N GLU A 267 -9.19 -4.03 -7.59
CA GLU A 267 -10.42 -4.63 -8.11
C GLU A 267 -10.42 -4.66 -9.65
N LEU A 268 -10.06 -3.56 -10.31
CA LEU A 268 -10.00 -3.47 -11.76
C LEU A 268 -8.96 -4.42 -12.35
N ILE A 269 -7.75 -4.45 -11.79
CA ILE A 269 -6.68 -5.37 -12.23
C ILE A 269 -7.13 -6.83 -12.11
N LEU A 270 -7.72 -7.21 -10.98
CA LEU A 270 -8.17 -8.59 -10.77
C LEU A 270 -9.37 -8.96 -11.65
N SER A 271 -10.28 -8.01 -11.89
CA SER A 271 -11.42 -8.21 -12.80
C SER A 271 -10.97 -8.43 -14.24
N TYR A 272 -9.90 -7.78 -14.67
CA TYR A 272 -9.31 -7.92 -16.00
C TYR A 272 -8.40 -9.16 -16.11
N CYS A 273 -7.43 -9.31 -15.19
CA CYS A 273 -6.39 -10.34 -15.31
C CYS A 273 -6.78 -11.72 -14.75
N ALA A 274 -7.59 -11.77 -13.68
CA ALA A 274 -7.89 -13.01 -12.96
C ALA A 274 -9.30 -13.53 -13.22
N ALA A 275 -10.32 -12.68 -13.03
CA ALA A 275 -11.71 -13.07 -13.06
C ALA A 275 -12.36 -12.98 -14.46
N PHE A 276 -11.71 -12.32 -15.43
CA PHE A 276 -12.21 -12.09 -16.79
C PHE A 276 -13.58 -11.40 -16.85
N ILE A 277 -13.91 -10.58 -15.86
CA ILE A 277 -15.17 -9.82 -15.79
C ILE A 277 -15.12 -8.64 -16.79
N LEU A 278 -13.96 -7.94 -16.86
CA LEU A 278 -13.73 -6.84 -17.78
C LEU A 278 -12.97 -7.35 -19.02
N ASP A 279 -13.36 -6.95 -20.21
CA ASP A 279 -12.51 -7.03 -21.39
C ASP A 279 -11.53 -5.83 -21.44
N ALA A 280 -10.79 -5.67 -22.54
CA ALA A 280 -9.79 -4.60 -22.63
C ALA A 280 -10.46 -3.22 -22.78
N GLU A 281 -11.60 -3.12 -23.46
CA GLU A 281 -12.33 -1.87 -23.66
C GLU A 281 -12.93 -1.37 -22.34
N ASP A 282 -13.61 -2.25 -21.62
CA ASP A 282 -14.16 -1.98 -20.29
C ASP A 282 -13.05 -1.60 -19.30
N PHE A 283 -11.94 -2.36 -19.30
CA PHE A 283 -10.80 -2.07 -18.42
C PHE A 283 -10.19 -0.70 -18.72
N SER A 284 -9.98 -0.37 -19.99
CA SER A 284 -9.48 0.95 -20.44
C SER A 284 -10.40 2.06 -19.96
N TYR A 285 -11.70 1.93 -20.17
CA TYR A 285 -12.69 2.91 -19.74
C TYR A 285 -12.69 3.11 -18.21
N GLU A 286 -12.72 2.03 -17.44
CA GLU A 286 -12.71 2.10 -15.97
C GLU A 286 -11.41 2.72 -15.44
N MET A 287 -10.27 2.45 -16.09
CA MET A 287 -8.99 3.07 -15.75
C MET A 287 -9.00 4.58 -15.98
N GLU A 288 -9.57 5.03 -17.11
CA GLU A 288 -9.73 6.46 -17.39
C GLU A 288 -10.63 7.16 -16.34
N GLN A 289 -11.77 6.53 -15.98
CA GLN A 289 -12.64 7.06 -14.93
C GLN A 289 -11.94 7.12 -13.57
N LEU A 290 -11.16 6.08 -13.23
CA LEU A 290 -10.38 6.06 -12.00
C LEU A 290 -9.39 7.23 -11.95
N TYR A 291 -8.55 7.40 -12.98
CA TYR A 291 -7.57 8.49 -13.00
C TYR A 291 -8.22 9.87 -13.03
N LYS A 292 -9.33 10.02 -13.74
CA LYS A 292 -10.10 11.25 -13.73
C LYS A 292 -10.63 11.59 -12.33
N SER A 293 -11.09 10.58 -11.57
CA SER A 293 -11.59 10.78 -10.20
C SER A 293 -10.47 11.10 -9.21
N LEU A 294 -9.28 10.52 -9.40
CA LEU A 294 -8.10 10.74 -8.56
C LEU A 294 -7.40 12.09 -8.87
N GLY A 295 -7.52 12.57 -10.10
CA GLY A 295 -6.95 13.85 -10.53
C GLY A 295 -5.46 13.96 -10.25
N SER A 296 -5.03 15.10 -9.70
CA SER A 296 -3.62 15.38 -9.37
C SER A 296 -3.04 14.51 -8.25
N ALA A 297 -3.89 13.82 -7.47
CA ALA A 297 -3.45 12.93 -6.41
C ALA A 297 -3.08 11.51 -6.91
N ALA A 298 -3.43 11.16 -8.16
CA ALA A 298 -3.17 9.83 -8.72
C ALA A 298 -1.73 9.32 -8.53
N PRO A 299 -0.66 10.13 -8.67
CA PRO A 299 0.72 9.67 -8.45
C PRO A 299 1.05 9.30 -7.02
N ALA A 300 0.25 9.77 -6.05
CA ALA A 300 0.46 9.48 -4.63
C ALA A 300 -0.41 8.32 -4.11
N MET A 301 -1.17 7.66 -4.97
CA MET A 301 -1.96 6.49 -4.57
C MET A 301 -1.06 5.31 -4.23
N LEU A 302 -1.31 4.65 -3.09
CA LEU A 302 -0.63 3.43 -2.69
C LEU A 302 -1.32 2.24 -3.36
N ASN A 303 -0.78 1.80 -4.48
CA ASN A 303 -1.34 0.75 -5.32
C ASN A 303 -0.92 -0.63 -4.82
N LEU A 304 -1.86 -1.56 -4.69
CA LEU A 304 -1.61 -2.89 -4.14
C LEU A 304 -2.35 -3.98 -4.92
N LEU A 305 -1.84 -5.21 -4.86
CA LEU A 305 -2.54 -6.42 -5.30
C LEU A 305 -2.92 -7.33 -4.14
N GLY A 306 -2.19 -7.25 -3.02
CA GLY A 306 -2.43 -7.98 -1.79
C GLY A 306 -2.06 -7.15 -0.57
N CYS A 307 -2.65 -7.47 0.58
CA CYS A 307 -2.33 -6.92 1.89
C CYS A 307 -2.75 -7.91 2.99
N HIS A 308 -2.59 -7.53 4.24
CA HIS A 308 -2.97 -8.32 5.41
C HIS A 308 -4.48 -8.57 5.60
N ASP A 309 -5.34 -7.91 4.81
CA ASP A 309 -6.81 -8.02 4.83
C ASP A 309 -7.38 -8.70 3.58
N THR A 310 -6.54 -9.12 2.66
CA THR A 310 -6.96 -9.75 1.41
C THR A 310 -6.24 -11.07 1.19
N PRO A 311 -6.80 -12.00 0.39
CA PRO A 311 -6.05 -13.17 -0.05
C PRO A 311 -4.76 -12.75 -0.76
N ARG A 312 -3.72 -13.56 -0.62
CA ARG A 312 -2.44 -13.36 -1.32
C ARG A 312 -2.63 -13.48 -2.82
N ILE A 313 -1.85 -12.70 -3.54
CA ILE A 313 -2.06 -12.54 -4.98
C ILE A 313 -1.94 -13.86 -5.75
N LEU A 314 -0.96 -14.71 -5.44
CA LEU A 314 -0.83 -16.01 -6.11
C LEU A 314 -2.01 -16.94 -5.83
N THR A 315 -2.62 -16.85 -4.64
CA THR A 315 -3.85 -17.59 -4.30
C THR A 315 -5.04 -17.10 -5.13
N VAL A 316 -5.17 -15.78 -5.33
CA VAL A 316 -6.22 -15.18 -6.18
C VAL A 316 -6.10 -15.69 -7.62
N PHE A 317 -4.88 -15.83 -8.11
CA PHE A 317 -4.60 -16.40 -9.44
C PHE A 317 -4.56 -17.94 -9.47
N GLN A 318 -4.95 -18.62 -8.39
CA GLN A 318 -5.01 -20.10 -8.30
C GLN A 318 -3.68 -20.78 -8.65
N GLY A 319 -2.55 -20.13 -8.38
CA GLY A 319 -1.22 -20.61 -8.70
C GLY A 319 -0.75 -20.31 -10.14
N GLU A 320 -1.58 -19.66 -10.97
CA GLU A 320 -1.24 -19.32 -12.35
C GLU A 320 -0.28 -18.14 -12.41
N VAL A 321 1.02 -18.43 -12.34
CA VAL A 321 2.10 -17.43 -12.29
C VAL A 321 2.06 -16.48 -13.48
N ASP A 322 1.83 -16.98 -14.71
CA ASP A 322 1.86 -16.15 -15.92
C ASP A 322 0.82 -15.02 -15.88
N ARG A 323 -0.39 -15.31 -15.43
CA ARG A 323 -1.44 -14.29 -15.27
C ARG A 323 -1.12 -13.32 -14.14
N MET A 324 -0.60 -13.83 -13.02
CA MET A 324 -0.14 -12.97 -11.92
C MET A 324 0.93 -11.98 -12.40
N LEU A 325 1.87 -12.42 -13.25
CA LEU A 325 2.92 -11.55 -13.78
C LEU A 325 2.37 -10.42 -14.66
N ILE A 326 1.26 -10.62 -15.38
CA ILE A 326 0.59 -9.54 -16.13
C ILE A 326 0.05 -8.47 -15.15
N ALA A 327 -0.59 -8.91 -14.07
CA ALA A 327 -1.09 -8.01 -13.03
C ALA A 327 0.06 -7.23 -12.35
N LEU A 328 1.19 -7.89 -12.09
CA LEU A 328 2.40 -7.23 -11.57
C LEU A 328 2.97 -6.22 -12.57
N ALA A 329 3.08 -6.58 -13.85
CA ALA A 329 3.55 -5.66 -14.88
C ALA A 329 2.70 -4.38 -14.89
N PHE A 330 1.37 -4.50 -14.78
CA PHE A 330 0.49 -3.35 -14.69
C PHE A 330 0.72 -2.56 -13.40
N LEU A 331 0.80 -3.21 -12.24
CA LEU A 331 1.03 -2.54 -10.95
C LEU A 331 2.28 -1.66 -10.97
N PHE A 332 3.39 -2.15 -11.53
CA PHE A 332 4.67 -1.44 -11.53
C PHE A 332 4.81 -0.39 -12.64
N THR A 333 3.97 -0.45 -13.66
CA THR A 333 4.06 0.46 -14.81
C THR A 333 2.95 1.51 -14.88
N THR A 334 1.88 1.35 -14.10
CA THR A 334 0.77 2.29 -14.02
C THR A 334 1.10 3.54 -13.17
N ILE A 335 0.20 4.53 -13.12
CA ILE A 335 0.35 5.72 -12.25
C ILE A 335 0.12 5.31 -10.79
N GLY A 336 0.89 5.91 -9.89
CA GLY A 336 0.83 5.67 -8.45
C GLY A 336 2.06 4.91 -7.95
N THR A 337 2.07 4.60 -6.67
CA THR A 337 3.19 4.02 -5.94
C THR A 337 2.90 2.56 -5.60
N PRO A 338 3.70 1.60 -6.08
CA PRO A 338 3.43 0.18 -5.84
C PRO A 338 3.72 -0.22 -4.40
N LEU A 339 2.86 -1.08 -3.85
CA LEU A 339 2.99 -1.74 -2.56
C LEU A 339 3.12 -3.24 -2.76
N ILE A 340 4.15 -3.84 -2.19
CA ILE A 340 4.38 -5.28 -2.12
C ILE A 340 3.98 -5.75 -0.71
N TYR A 341 3.10 -6.71 -0.60
CA TYR A 341 2.83 -7.37 0.68
C TYR A 341 3.87 -8.46 0.92
N TYR A 342 4.51 -8.49 2.09
CA TYR A 342 5.60 -9.42 2.39
C TYR A 342 5.26 -10.86 1.99
N GLY A 343 6.20 -11.52 1.33
CA GLY A 343 6.06 -12.91 0.89
C GLY A 343 5.37 -13.10 -0.46
N ASP A 344 4.67 -12.10 -1.00
CA ASP A 344 4.08 -12.20 -2.33
C ASP A 344 5.18 -12.30 -3.40
N GLU A 345 6.33 -11.67 -3.16
CA GLU A 345 7.50 -11.69 -4.06
C GLU A 345 8.22 -13.05 -4.11
N VAL A 346 7.98 -13.92 -3.15
CA VAL A 346 8.49 -15.30 -3.15
C VAL A 346 7.41 -16.33 -3.45
N GLY A 347 6.19 -15.89 -3.73
CA GLY A 347 5.07 -16.74 -4.12
C GLY A 347 4.35 -17.40 -2.93
N LEU A 348 4.32 -16.75 -1.76
CA LEU A 348 3.53 -17.24 -0.64
C LEU A 348 2.05 -17.33 -1.01
N LEU A 349 1.42 -18.44 -0.60
CA LEU A 349 -0.03 -18.67 -0.69
C LEU A 349 -0.71 -18.30 0.62
N GLY A 350 -1.98 -17.93 0.55
CA GLY A 350 -2.83 -17.69 1.72
C GLY A 350 -4.20 -17.15 1.30
N GLY A 351 -5.24 -17.68 1.91
CA GLY A 351 -6.63 -17.25 1.73
C GLY A 351 -6.96 -15.96 2.49
N MET A 352 -8.21 -15.83 2.94
CA MET A 352 -8.63 -14.69 3.79
C MET A 352 -7.94 -14.73 5.17
N ASP A 353 -7.98 -13.59 5.89
CA ASP A 353 -7.53 -13.51 7.29
C ASP A 353 -8.11 -14.68 8.14
N PRO A 354 -7.27 -15.42 8.87
CA PRO A 354 -5.84 -15.20 9.16
C PRO A 354 -4.86 -15.84 8.17
N ASP A 355 -5.31 -16.62 7.18
CA ASP A 355 -4.44 -17.43 6.31
C ASP A 355 -3.52 -16.59 5.40
N CYS A 356 -3.91 -15.36 5.02
CA CYS A 356 -3.04 -14.42 4.32
C CYS A 356 -1.84 -13.94 5.15
N ARG A 357 -1.87 -14.14 6.48
CA ARG A 357 -0.85 -13.71 7.45
C ARG A 357 0.09 -14.85 7.85
N ARG A 358 0.41 -15.76 6.92
CA ARG A 358 1.41 -16.81 7.12
C ARG A 358 2.80 -16.20 7.31
N THR A 359 3.67 -16.90 8.04
CA THR A 359 5.06 -16.48 8.24
C THR A 359 5.80 -16.40 6.92
N MET A 360 6.73 -15.44 6.83
CA MET A 360 7.62 -15.31 5.68
C MET A 360 8.45 -16.59 5.48
N GLN A 361 8.57 -17.03 4.25
CA GLN A 361 9.41 -18.17 3.89
C GLN A 361 10.85 -17.70 3.64
N TRP A 362 11.76 -17.96 4.60
CA TRP A 362 13.16 -17.56 4.48
C TRP A 362 14.09 -18.64 3.88
N GLN A 363 13.56 -19.84 3.64
CA GLN A 363 14.31 -20.88 2.93
C GLN A 363 14.23 -20.60 1.41
N GLU A 364 15.31 -20.08 0.84
CA GLU A 364 15.37 -19.67 -0.58
C GLU A 364 15.04 -20.80 -1.55
N GLY A 365 15.37 -22.05 -1.21
CA GLY A 365 15.03 -23.23 -2.00
C GLY A 365 13.54 -23.50 -2.19
N LEU A 366 12.68 -22.82 -1.39
CA LEU A 366 11.22 -22.90 -1.47
C LEU A 366 10.59 -21.69 -2.19
N TRP A 367 11.40 -20.72 -2.63
CA TRP A 367 10.92 -19.54 -3.31
C TRP A 367 10.52 -19.83 -4.75
N ASN A 368 9.47 -19.20 -5.23
CA ASN A 368 9.18 -19.13 -6.64
C ASN A 368 10.12 -18.09 -7.31
N LEU A 369 11.27 -18.56 -7.77
CA LEU A 369 12.30 -17.69 -8.37
C LEU A 369 11.81 -16.92 -9.59
N ARG A 370 10.81 -17.46 -10.32
CA ARG A 370 10.22 -16.76 -11.46
C ARG A 370 9.46 -15.50 -11.01
N ILE A 371 8.70 -15.60 -9.93
CA ILE A 371 7.99 -14.47 -9.34
C ILE A 371 9.01 -13.47 -8.77
N GLN A 372 9.99 -13.95 -8.01
CA GLN A 372 10.99 -13.06 -7.40
C GLN A 372 11.78 -12.28 -8.46
N ASN A 373 12.24 -12.96 -9.51
CA ASN A 373 12.95 -12.32 -10.61
C ASN A 373 12.09 -11.30 -11.34
N ALA A 374 10.78 -11.55 -11.48
CA ALA A 374 9.86 -10.61 -12.09
C ALA A 374 9.69 -9.35 -11.21
N TYR A 375 9.54 -9.49 -9.89
CA TYR A 375 9.50 -8.33 -8.98
C TYR A 375 10.78 -7.50 -9.11
N ARG A 376 11.95 -8.11 -9.00
CA ARG A 376 13.26 -7.42 -9.13
C ARG A 376 13.35 -6.67 -10.45
N LYS A 377 13.01 -7.32 -11.56
CA LYS A 377 13.08 -6.72 -12.90
C LYS A 377 12.09 -5.56 -13.07
N LEU A 378 10.86 -5.71 -12.59
CA LEU A 378 9.84 -4.65 -12.68
C LEU A 378 10.19 -3.45 -11.79
N ILE A 379 10.74 -3.67 -10.60
CA ILE A 379 11.24 -2.62 -9.72
C ILE A 379 12.40 -1.87 -10.39
N ASP A 380 13.35 -2.61 -10.97
CA ASP A 380 14.50 -2.05 -11.66
C ASP A 380 14.07 -1.21 -12.88
N LEU A 381 13.16 -1.71 -13.70
CA LEU A 381 12.58 -0.97 -14.82
C LEU A 381 11.92 0.33 -14.35
N ARG A 382 11.10 0.27 -13.28
CA ARG A 382 10.49 1.47 -12.71
C ARG A 382 11.52 2.48 -12.21
N LYS A 383 12.63 2.02 -11.64
CA LYS A 383 13.72 2.87 -11.16
C LYS A 383 14.45 3.57 -12.30
N HIS A 384 14.70 2.87 -13.40
CA HIS A 384 15.45 3.41 -14.53
C HIS A 384 14.61 4.28 -15.49
N HIS A 385 13.30 4.02 -15.61
CA HIS A 385 12.39 4.77 -16.45
C HIS A 385 11.60 5.79 -15.63
N ILE A 386 11.97 7.08 -15.75
CA ILE A 386 11.27 8.17 -15.05
C ILE A 386 9.80 8.28 -15.53
N ALA A 387 9.53 7.91 -16.77
CA ALA A 387 8.17 7.86 -17.31
C ALA A 387 7.26 6.93 -16.49
N LEU A 388 7.75 5.81 -15.98
CA LEU A 388 6.97 4.88 -15.16
C LEU A 388 6.61 5.47 -13.79
N ARG A 389 7.44 6.38 -13.27
CA ARG A 389 7.23 7.02 -11.96
C ARG A 389 6.43 8.32 -12.07
N ARG A 390 6.67 9.13 -13.10
CA ARG A 390 6.21 10.52 -13.20
C ARG A 390 5.53 10.85 -14.51
N GLY A 391 5.54 9.95 -15.50
CA GLY A 391 5.01 10.19 -16.84
C GLY A 391 3.48 10.16 -16.91
N ASN A 392 2.95 10.74 -17.97
CA ASN A 392 1.54 10.66 -18.31
C ASN A 392 1.16 9.22 -18.71
N PHE A 393 -0.11 8.92 -18.59
CA PHE A 393 -0.71 7.65 -19.01
C PHE A 393 -1.59 7.92 -20.23
N GLU A 394 -1.41 7.13 -21.29
CA GLU A 394 -2.20 7.23 -22.51
C GLU A 394 -2.57 5.84 -23.01
N SER A 395 -3.87 5.56 -23.12
CA SER A 395 -4.38 4.34 -23.74
C SER A 395 -4.12 4.38 -25.26
N LEU A 396 -3.49 3.34 -25.79
CA LEU A 396 -3.14 3.23 -27.22
C LEU A 396 -4.08 2.28 -27.96
N LEU A 397 -4.44 1.18 -27.32
CA LEU A 397 -5.31 0.15 -27.89
C LEU A 397 -6.02 -0.62 -26.79
N ALA A 398 -7.31 -0.86 -27.00
CA ALA A 398 -8.09 -1.86 -26.27
C ALA A 398 -8.80 -2.72 -27.33
N PHE A 399 -8.47 -4.00 -27.38
CA PHE A 399 -9.03 -4.92 -28.35
C PHE A 399 -9.09 -6.33 -27.80
N GLU A 400 -10.27 -6.93 -27.74
CA GLU A 400 -10.53 -8.23 -27.13
C GLU A 400 -10.01 -8.29 -25.68
N ARG A 401 -8.87 -8.98 -25.47
CA ARG A 401 -8.16 -9.06 -24.19
C ARG A 401 -6.79 -8.37 -24.21
N VAL A 402 -6.44 -7.68 -25.32
CA VAL A 402 -5.19 -6.95 -25.42
C VAL A 402 -5.43 -5.49 -25.06
N PHE A 403 -4.75 -5.05 -24.00
CA PHE A 403 -4.71 -3.65 -23.60
C PHE A 403 -3.29 -3.13 -23.76
N ALA A 404 -3.12 -2.07 -24.54
CA ALA A 404 -1.85 -1.39 -24.72
C ALA A 404 -1.96 0.08 -24.29
N TYR A 405 -0.97 0.55 -23.54
CA TYR A 405 -0.88 1.94 -23.10
C TYR A 405 0.56 2.42 -23.09
N ARG A 406 0.72 3.73 -23.08
CA ARG A 406 2.00 4.41 -23.04
C ARG A 406 2.16 5.17 -21.73
N ARG A 407 3.39 5.13 -21.18
CA ARG A 407 3.88 6.05 -20.18
C ARG A 407 4.94 6.92 -20.82
N ILE A 408 4.83 8.22 -20.66
CA ILE A 408 5.75 9.16 -21.30
C ILE A 408 6.03 10.38 -20.42
N LEU A 409 7.30 10.74 -20.33
CA LEU A 409 7.78 11.99 -19.75
C LEU A 409 8.97 12.48 -20.59
N GLU A 410 8.80 13.62 -21.26
CA GLU A 410 9.80 14.20 -22.16
C GLU A 410 10.27 13.19 -23.22
N LYS A 411 11.54 12.73 -23.15
CA LYS A 411 12.14 11.76 -24.07
C LYS A 411 12.09 10.32 -23.56
N ASP A 412 11.65 10.10 -22.32
CA ASP A 412 11.50 8.75 -21.78
C ASP A 412 10.09 8.26 -22.07
N GLU A 413 10.00 7.23 -22.91
CA GLU A 413 8.76 6.63 -23.38
C GLU A 413 8.80 5.12 -23.17
N VAL A 414 7.71 4.55 -22.61
CA VAL A 414 7.55 3.12 -22.41
C VAL A 414 6.15 2.72 -22.85
N ILE A 415 6.04 1.74 -23.74
CA ILE A 415 4.77 1.15 -24.18
C ILE A 415 4.60 -0.20 -23.49
N ILE A 416 3.47 -0.40 -22.86
CA ILE A 416 3.12 -1.64 -22.16
C ILE A 416 1.97 -2.31 -22.90
N ILE A 417 2.11 -3.61 -23.17
CA ILE A 417 1.12 -4.45 -23.84
C ILE A 417 0.78 -5.60 -22.90
N LEU A 418 -0.49 -5.75 -22.57
CA LEU A 418 -1.01 -6.79 -21.68
C LEU A 418 -2.00 -7.66 -22.43
N ASN A 419 -1.84 -8.97 -22.35
CA ASN A 419 -2.81 -9.94 -22.87
C ASN A 419 -3.06 -11.07 -21.85
N PRO A 420 -4.03 -10.95 -20.94
CA PRO A 420 -4.40 -12.06 -20.06
C PRO A 420 -5.20 -13.17 -20.74
N GLY A 421 -5.63 -12.96 -22.00
CA GLY A 421 -6.51 -13.85 -22.73
C GLY A 421 -5.82 -14.79 -23.72
N ALA A 422 -6.56 -15.13 -24.78
CA ALA A 422 -6.09 -15.98 -25.87
C ALA A 422 -5.09 -15.27 -26.80
N ILE A 423 -4.55 -16.01 -27.75
CA ILE A 423 -3.70 -15.47 -28.81
C ILE A 423 -4.50 -14.49 -29.66
N VAL A 424 -3.91 -13.34 -29.97
CA VAL A 424 -4.45 -12.40 -30.96
C VAL A 424 -3.46 -12.29 -32.12
N GLU A 425 -3.98 -12.44 -33.34
CA GLU A 425 -3.15 -12.41 -34.54
C GLU A 425 -3.37 -11.08 -35.31
N ASN A 426 -2.32 -10.66 -36.04
CA ASN A 426 -2.34 -9.49 -36.93
C ASN A 426 -2.77 -8.19 -36.23
N LEU A 427 -2.19 -7.89 -35.06
CA LEU A 427 -2.50 -6.70 -34.28
C LEU A 427 -1.51 -5.57 -34.58
N ALA A 428 -2.04 -4.37 -34.85
CA ALA A 428 -1.26 -3.16 -35.07
C ALA A 428 -1.54 -2.14 -33.97
N ILE A 429 -0.55 -1.89 -33.11
CA ILE A 429 -0.65 -0.95 -31.98
C ILE A 429 -0.08 0.40 -32.43
N PRO A 430 -0.84 1.51 -32.36
CA PRO A 430 -0.32 2.85 -32.66
C PRO A 430 0.70 3.24 -31.59
N THR A 431 1.85 3.79 -32.00
CA THR A 431 2.88 4.24 -31.06
C THR A 431 2.75 5.74 -30.75
N ASN A 432 2.08 6.50 -31.63
CA ASN A 432 2.08 7.97 -31.58
C ASN A 432 3.50 8.56 -31.48
N SER A 433 4.49 7.84 -31.98
CA SER A 433 5.91 8.15 -31.95
C SER A 433 6.54 7.97 -33.32
N THR A 434 7.61 8.70 -33.57
CA THR A 434 8.45 8.58 -34.80
C THR A 434 9.56 7.54 -34.63
N VAL A 435 9.67 6.89 -33.47
CA VAL A 435 10.68 5.89 -33.20
C VAL A 435 10.42 4.62 -34.03
N GLU A 436 11.43 4.11 -34.69
CA GLU A 436 11.31 2.94 -35.55
C GLU A 436 11.72 1.63 -34.84
N GLN A 437 12.64 1.70 -33.88
CA GLN A 437 13.18 0.52 -33.20
C GLN A 437 12.80 0.52 -31.71
N TRP A 438 12.27 -0.60 -31.25
CA TRP A 438 11.80 -0.82 -29.88
C TRP A 438 12.39 -2.10 -29.31
N HIS A 439 12.80 -2.03 -28.05
CA HIS A 439 13.30 -3.17 -27.30
C HIS A 439 12.31 -3.54 -26.19
N ASP A 440 11.94 -4.83 -26.11
CA ASP A 440 11.16 -5.35 -24.98
C ASP A 440 12.08 -5.56 -23.77
N LEU A 441 12.01 -4.63 -22.86
CA LEU A 441 12.83 -4.58 -21.66
C LEU A 441 12.62 -5.79 -20.74
N PHE A 442 11.46 -6.45 -20.83
CA PHE A 442 11.18 -7.60 -19.97
C PHE A 442 11.52 -8.94 -20.65
N ASN A 443 11.21 -9.08 -21.93
CA ASN A 443 11.39 -10.35 -22.65
C ASN A 443 12.63 -10.42 -23.54
N ASP A 444 13.42 -9.32 -23.59
CA ASP A 444 14.66 -9.21 -24.37
C ASP A 444 14.42 -9.49 -25.87
N LYS A 445 13.45 -8.79 -26.47
CA LYS A 445 13.08 -8.90 -27.89
C LYS A 445 13.05 -7.53 -28.56
N GLU A 446 13.37 -7.53 -29.84
CA GLU A 446 13.29 -6.29 -30.64
C GLU A 446 12.05 -6.27 -31.52
N TYR A 447 11.49 -5.08 -31.71
CA TYR A 447 10.35 -4.82 -32.55
C TYR A 447 10.60 -3.59 -33.41
N LEU A 448 10.02 -3.58 -34.61
CA LEU A 448 10.05 -2.45 -35.51
C LEU A 448 8.67 -1.82 -35.60
N SER A 449 8.62 -0.50 -35.53
CA SER A 449 7.43 0.27 -35.89
C SER A 449 7.54 0.76 -37.31
N VAL A 450 6.44 0.63 -38.06
CA VAL A 450 6.34 1.09 -39.43
C VAL A 450 5.15 2.04 -39.52
N ASN A 451 5.36 3.24 -40.04
CA ASN A 451 4.32 4.29 -40.13
C ASN A 451 3.64 4.58 -38.77
N GLY A 452 4.42 4.63 -37.69
CA GLY A 452 3.91 4.90 -36.35
C GLY A 452 3.08 3.78 -35.75
N ARG A 453 3.30 2.53 -36.18
CA ARG A 453 2.61 1.34 -35.66
C ARG A 453 3.57 0.20 -35.39
N LEU A 454 3.44 -0.43 -34.23
CA LEU A 454 4.04 -1.71 -33.92
C LEU A 454 3.14 -2.83 -34.46
N ASN A 455 3.64 -3.60 -35.40
CA ASN A 455 2.88 -4.67 -36.06
C ASN A 455 3.25 -6.03 -35.48
N PHE A 456 2.31 -6.67 -34.81
CA PHE A 456 2.46 -8.00 -34.25
C PHE A 456 1.73 -9.00 -35.16
N THR A 457 2.44 -9.90 -35.79
CA THR A 457 1.80 -11.05 -36.47
C THR A 457 1.05 -11.90 -35.47
N ARG A 458 1.54 -11.94 -34.20
CA ARG A 458 0.95 -12.70 -33.12
C ARG A 458 1.29 -12.08 -31.77
N VAL A 459 0.27 -11.75 -30.95
CA VAL A 459 0.40 -11.46 -29.52
C VAL A 459 0.08 -12.76 -28.77
N PRO A 460 1.05 -13.34 -28.04
CA PRO A 460 0.84 -14.63 -27.38
C PRO A 460 -0.28 -14.57 -26.33
N ALA A 461 -0.89 -15.71 -26.07
CA ALA A 461 -1.80 -15.85 -24.93
C ALA A 461 -1.04 -15.65 -23.62
N VAL A 462 -1.73 -15.10 -22.62
CA VAL A 462 -1.22 -14.90 -21.25
C VAL A 462 0.20 -14.33 -21.25
N SER A 463 0.35 -13.14 -21.82
CA SER A 463 1.65 -12.50 -22.03
C SER A 463 1.59 -11.00 -21.79
N PHE A 464 2.77 -10.41 -21.61
CA PHE A 464 2.94 -8.97 -21.62
C PHE A 464 4.27 -8.57 -22.22
N SER A 465 4.38 -7.33 -22.66
CA SER A 465 5.61 -6.72 -23.18
C SER A 465 5.75 -5.31 -22.60
N ILE A 466 6.98 -4.91 -22.33
CA ILE A 466 7.34 -3.56 -21.86
C ILE A 466 8.39 -3.02 -22.82
N LEU A 467 7.97 -2.16 -23.71
CA LEU A 467 8.77 -1.69 -24.85
C LEU A 467 9.32 -0.28 -24.59
N ALA A 468 10.60 -0.08 -24.81
CA ALA A 468 11.22 1.24 -24.85
C ALA A 468 11.93 1.48 -26.19
N PRO A 469 12.07 2.76 -26.62
CA PRO A 469 12.86 3.12 -27.79
C PRO A 469 14.30 2.66 -27.66
N VAL A 470 14.83 2.06 -28.73
CA VAL A 470 16.28 1.82 -28.82
C VAL A 470 16.97 3.17 -29.01
N LYS A 471 17.81 3.54 -28.04
CA LYS A 471 18.60 4.77 -28.13
C LYS A 471 19.72 4.53 -29.14
N ASN A 472 19.67 5.21 -30.27
CA ASN A 472 20.86 5.29 -31.12
C ASN A 472 21.90 6.10 -30.34
N GLU A 473 23.00 5.47 -29.97
CA GLU A 473 24.17 6.19 -29.46
C GLU A 473 24.62 7.18 -30.53
N SER A 474 24.34 8.47 -30.32
CA SER A 474 24.81 9.57 -31.15
C SER A 474 26.09 10.16 -30.58
#